data_e24a7689a87d874e330cdc21ccb21497
#
_entry.id   e24a7689a87d874e330cdc21ccb21497
#
_cell.length_a   1.000
_cell.length_b   1.000
_cell.length_c   1.000
_cell.angle_alpha   90.00
_cell.angle_beta   90.00
_cell.angle_gamma   90.00
#
_symmetry.space_group_name_H-M   'P 1'
#
loop_
_entity.id
_entity.type
_entity.pdbx_description
1 polymer ?
#
loop_
_entity_poly.entity_id
_entity_poly.type
_entity_poly.pdbx_seq_one_letter_code
_entity_poly.pdbx_strand_id
1 'polypeptide(L)'
;MKLCMFSPMDRDLERGWPGRIEGDRVIQLAAQTLQSFFTGGGSAREHDEFALADVDLRAPVLQPPSIRDFYAFEQHVRTARASRGLDVPQEWYEIPVFYFSNPAAVYGPEEAVPYPAATKELDYELELAAVVGGDGEIAGFTVMNDWSARDLQRLEMKVGLGPSKGKDFATSLGPVVVTVDEFDGSSGAMVARVNGEERSRGDVGDMHHTWRAIRDHAARNTRLLPGDILGSGTVGTGCILELGDGRWLQPGDVVELEIEGVGVLRNTVGQPA
;
A
#
# COMPACT_ATOMS: atom_id res chain seq x y z
N MET A 1 16.79 1.99 7.39
CA MET A 1 17.22 2.36 6.00
C MET A 1 16.01 2.68 5.15
N LYS A 2 16.13 3.63 4.18
CA LYS A 2 15.12 3.86 3.14
C LYS A 2 15.52 3.10 1.87
N LEU A 3 14.86 1.98 1.59
CA LEU A 3 15.12 1.11 0.45
C LEU A 3 14.15 1.42 -0.69
N CYS A 4 14.62 1.43 -1.93
CA CYS A 4 13.81 1.69 -3.12
C CYS A 4 14.13 0.70 -4.24
N MET A 5 13.22 0.62 -5.20
CA MET A 5 13.50 0.20 -6.56
C MET A 5 13.53 1.46 -7.43
N PHE A 6 14.52 1.60 -8.30
CA PHE A 6 14.67 2.82 -9.09
C PHE A 6 15.17 2.51 -10.51
N SER A 7 14.83 3.38 -11.45
CA SER A 7 15.36 3.40 -12.81
C SER A 7 16.03 4.73 -13.07
N PRO A 8 17.30 4.80 -13.51
CA PRO A 8 17.85 6.04 -14.01
C PRO A 8 16.99 6.58 -15.17
N MET A 9 16.78 7.91 -15.23
CA MET A 9 15.90 8.54 -16.23
C MET A 9 16.36 8.34 -17.67
N ASP A 10 17.64 8.02 -17.90
CA ASP A 10 18.20 7.65 -19.21
C ASP A 10 17.91 6.21 -19.61
N ARG A 11 17.22 5.45 -18.78
CA ARG A 11 16.86 4.04 -18.98
C ARG A 11 15.39 3.83 -18.63
N ASP A 12 14.76 2.91 -19.34
CA ASP A 12 13.38 2.47 -19.04
C ASP A 12 13.42 1.05 -18.49
N LEU A 13 13.60 0.94 -17.18
CA LEU A 13 13.63 -0.32 -16.47
C LEU A 13 12.32 -0.49 -15.71
N GLU A 14 11.42 -1.32 -16.22
CA GLU A 14 10.10 -1.57 -15.61
C GLU A 14 10.21 -1.88 -14.11
N ARG A 15 11.06 -2.84 -13.74
CA ARG A 15 11.28 -3.20 -12.33
C ARG A 15 12.25 -2.26 -11.62
N GLY A 16 13.22 -1.69 -12.33
CA GLY A 16 14.33 -0.93 -11.76
C GLY A 16 15.38 -1.79 -11.07
N TRP A 17 16.30 -1.11 -10.37
CA TRP A 17 17.35 -1.68 -9.52
C TRP A 17 17.09 -1.41 -8.05
N PRO A 18 17.47 -2.32 -7.14
CA PRO A 18 17.42 -2.03 -5.72
C PRO A 18 18.42 -0.93 -5.35
N GLY A 19 17.99 -0.02 -4.49
CA GLY A 19 18.81 1.05 -3.99
C GLY A 19 18.48 1.40 -2.54
N ARG A 20 19.42 2.15 -1.92
CA ARG A 20 19.25 2.78 -0.63
C ARG A 20 19.33 4.29 -0.83
N ILE A 21 18.35 5.01 -0.29
CA ILE A 21 18.33 6.49 -0.34
C ILE A 21 19.11 7.05 0.85
N GLU A 22 20.05 7.93 0.57
CA GLU A 22 20.81 8.71 1.55
C GLU A 22 20.82 10.19 1.16
N GLY A 23 20.01 10.98 1.86
CA GLY A 23 19.83 12.40 1.54
C GLY A 23 19.25 12.59 0.13
N ASP A 24 20.03 13.22 -0.76
CA ASP A 24 19.69 13.49 -2.15
C ASP A 24 20.27 12.47 -3.15
N ARG A 25 20.73 11.30 -2.67
CA ARG A 25 21.37 10.26 -3.47
C ARG A 25 20.69 8.91 -3.33
N VAL A 26 20.79 8.10 -4.37
CA VAL A 26 20.43 6.67 -4.38
C VAL A 26 21.70 5.87 -4.60
N ILE A 27 22.01 4.98 -3.68
CA ILE A 27 23.12 4.03 -3.75
C ILE A 27 22.57 2.70 -4.26
N GLN A 28 23.01 2.27 -5.44
CA GLN A 28 22.62 1.00 -6.03
C GLN A 28 23.15 -0.18 -5.21
N LEU A 29 22.30 -1.16 -4.95
CA LEU A 29 22.62 -2.37 -4.19
C LEU A 29 22.77 -3.59 -5.11
N ALA A 30 23.77 -4.43 -4.84
CA ALA A 30 24.06 -5.67 -5.57
C ALA A 30 23.04 -6.77 -5.25
N ALA A 31 21.77 -6.52 -5.58
CA ALA A 31 20.68 -7.47 -5.47
C ALA A 31 19.81 -7.38 -6.74
N GLN A 32 18.98 -8.37 -7.01
CA GLN A 32 18.09 -8.33 -8.16
C GLN A 32 16.77 -7.59 -7.84
N THR A 33 16.29 -7.73 -6.61
CA THR A 33 15.06 -7.13 -6.09
C THR A 33 15.21 -6.88 -4.60
N LEU A 34 14.30 -6.12 -3.98
CA LEU A 34 14.26 -6.02 -2.52
C LEU A 34 13.91 -7.36 -1.87
N GLN A 35 13.10 -8.23 -2.51
CA GLN A 35 12.86 -9.58 -2.00
C GLN A 35 14.18 -10.38 -1.92
N SER A 36 15.02 -10.32 -2.96
CA SER A 36 16.32 -11.00 -2.94
C SER A 36 17.29 -10.37 -1.93
N PHE A 37 17.24 -9.06 -1.73
CA PHE A 37 17.98 -8.36 -0.70
C PHE A 37 17.61 -8.85 0.71
N PHE A 38 16.30 -8.91 1.02
CA PHE A 38 15.81 -9.44 2.31
C PHE A 38 16.15 -10.93 2.50
N THR A 39 16.00 -11.74 1.46
CA THR A 39 16.39 -13.15 1.50
C THR A 39 17.88 -13.33 1.77
N GLY A 40 18.72 -12.41 1.27
CA GLY A 40 20.16 -12.36 1.50
C GLY A 40 20.56 -11.80 2.87
N GLY A 41 19.62 -11.61 3.79
CA GLY A 41 19.89 -11.12 5.15
C GLY A 41 19.94 -9.60 5.27
N GLY A 42 19.39 -8.85 4.31
CA GLY A 42 19.27 -7.38 4.38
C GLY A 42 20.58 -6.63 4.19
N SER A 43 21.56 -7.24 3.53
CA SER A 43 22.82 -6.60 3.17
C SER A 43 23.23 -6.93 1.73
N ALA A 44 23.86 -5.96 1.06
CA ALA A 44 24.39 -6.15 -0.29
C ALA A 44 25.58 -5.21 -0.52
N ARG A 45 26.46 -5.60 -1.44
CA ARG A 45 27.54 -4.71 -1.88
C ARG A 45 26.92 -3.50 -2.59
N GLU A 46 27.51 -2.33 -2.36
CA GLU A 46 27.16 -1.10 -3.06
C GLU A 46 27.84 -1.06 -4.44
N HIS A 47 27.15 -0.47 -5.40
CA HIS A 47 27.62 -0.22 -6.76
C HIS A 47 27.69 1.28 -7.05
N ASP A 48 26.97 1.75 -8.04
CA ASP A 48 26.98 3.12 -8.49
C ASP A 48 26.07 4.01 -7.61
N GLU A 49 26.40 5.30 -7.57
CA GLU A 49 25.56 6.34 -6.97
C GLU A 49 24.87 7.16 -8.06
N PHE A 50 23.63 7.57 -7.78
CA PHE A 50 22.81 8.42 -8.64
C PHE A 50 22.26 9.57 -7.80
N ALA A 51 22.09 10.76 -8.39
CA ALA A 51 21.29 11.79 -7.75
C ALA A 51 19.83 11.33 -7.69
N LEU A 52 19.14 11.54 -6.56
CA LEU A 52 17.73 11.18 -6.42
C LEU A 52 16.85 11.89 -7.47
N ALA A 53 17.26 13.09 -7.91
CA ALA A 53 16.58 13.86 -8.95
C ALA A 53 16.76 13.28 -10.37
N ASP A 54 17.70 12.37 -10.58
CA ASP A 54 18.02 11.76 -11.88
C ASP A 54 17.49 10.32 -12.02
N VAL A 55 16.59 9.92 -11.10
CA VAL A 55 16.00 8.58 -11.10
C VAL A 55 14.49 8.63 -10.93
N ASP A 56 13.80 7.67 -11.55
CA ASP A 56 12.40 7.37 -11.31
C ASP A 56 12.31 6.26 -10.26
N LEU A 57 11.57 6.48 -9.18
CA LEU A 57 11.25 5.43 -8.23
C LEU A 57 10.19 4.50 -8.82
N ARG A 58 10.33 3.21 -8.54
CA ARG A 58 9.41 2.15 -8.97
C ARG A 58 8.73 1.53 -7.76
N ALA A 59 7.70 0.72 -7.99
CA ALA A 59 7.11 -0.06 -6.92
C ALA A 59 8.19 -0.85 -6.17
N PRO A 60 8.31 -0.70 -4.84
CA PRO A 60 9.38 -1.37 -4.09
C PRO A 60 9.27 -2.90 -4.16
N VAL A 61 8.05 -3.42 -4.34
CA VAL A 61 7.77 -4.83 -4.62
C VAL A 61 6.77 -4.90 -5.77
N LEU A 62 7.25 -4.99 -7.00
CA LEU A 62 6.40 -4.97 -8.21
C LEU A 62 5.56 -6.25 -8.36
N GLN A 63 6.09 -7.39 -7.94
CA GLN A 63 5.40 -8.67 -8.02
C GLN A 63 5.48 -9.37 -6.65
N PRO A 64 4.67 -8.93 -5.67
CA PRO A 64 4.63 -9.58 -4.38
C PRO A 64 4.09 -11.01 -4.51
N PRO A 65 4.59 -11.97 -3.71
CA PRO A 65 4.02 -13.32 -3.70
C PRO A 65 2.55 -13.35 -3.33
N SER A 66 2.13 -12.43 -2.44
CA SER A 66 0.74 -12.15 -2.13
C SER A 66 0.57 -10.73 -1.61
N ILE A 67 -0.66 -10.22 -1.72
CA ILE A 67 -1.13 -9.04 -1.03
C ILE A 67 -2.30 -9.48 -0.15
N ARG A 68 -2.13 -9.35 1.16
CA ARG A 68 -3.18 -9.55 2.16
C ARG A 68 -3.53 -8.20 2.74
N ASP A 69 -4.71 -7.72 2.42
CA ASP A 69 -5.17 -6.45 2.95
C ASP A 69 -6.12 -6.68 4.11
N PHE A 70 -5.73 -6.12 5.26
CA PHE A 70 -6.40 -6.28 6.54
C PHE A 70 -7.48 -5.20 6.73
N TYR A 71 -8.06 -5.20 7.88
CA TYR A 71 -9.15 -4.30 8.25
C TYR A 71 -8.95 -3.84 9.70
N ALA A 72 -7.76 -3.19 9.97
CA ALA A 72 -7.25 -3.04 11.32
C ALA A 72 -7.68 -1.77 12.06
N PHE A 73 -8.31 -0.79 11.37
CA PHE A 73 -8.75 0.47 11.98
C PHE A 73 -10.23 0.44 12.37
N GLU A 74 -10.52 0.49 13.66
CA GLU A 74 -11.90 0.40 14.16
C GLU A 74 -12.81 1.49 13.60
N GLN A 75 -12.33 2.72 13.50
CA GLN A 75 -13.13 3.84 12.99
C GLN A 75 -13.61 3.56 11.56
N HIS A 76 -12.72 3.13 10.68
CA HIS A 76 -13.06 2.76 9.31
C HIS A 76 -14.10 1.63 9.27
N VAL A 77 -13.85 0.55 10.03
CA VAL A 77 -14.77 -0.61 10.12
C VAL A 77 -16.15 -0.16 10.58
N ARG A 78 -16.23 0.65 11.61
CA ARG A 78 -17.47 1.16 12.16
C ARG A 78 -18.24 1.99 11.12
N THR A 79 -17.57 2.94 10.47
CA THR A 79 -18.18 3.82 9.45
C THR A 79 -18.65 3.02 8.23
N ALA A 80 -17.80 2.16 7.67
CA ALA A 80 -18.13 1.34 6.51
C ALA A 80 -19.24 0.32 6.77
N ARG A 81 -19.39 -0.18 8.00
CA ARG A 81 -20.48 -1.09 8.38
C ARG A 81 -21.77 -0.31 8.68
N ALA A 82 -21.69 0.82 9.35
CA ALA A 82 -22.86 1.67 9.64
C ALA A 82 -23.55 2.16 8.35
N SER A 83 -22.79 2.44 7.28
CA SER A 83 -23.36 2.79 5.96
C SER A 83 -24.24 1.70 5.35
N ARG A 84 -24.11 0.45 5.85
CA ARG A 84 -24.91 -0.72 5.45
C ARG A 84 -25.92 -1.14 6.52
N GLY A 85 -26.08 -0.35 7.61
CA GLY A 85 -26.96 -0.67 8.73
C GLY A 85 -26.49 -1.83 9.60
N LEU A 86 -25.16 -2.07 9.66
CA LEU A 86 -24.54 -3.17 10.38
C LEU A 86 -23.64 -2.64 11.50
N ASP A 87 -23.62 -3.36 12.65
CA ASP A 87 -22.68 -3.14 13.73
C ASP A 87 -21.35 -3.85 13.47
N VAL A 88 -20.28 -3.46 14.20
CA VAL A 88 -19.01 -4.18 14.22
C VAL A 88 -19.23 -5.51 14.97
N PRO A 89 -18.97 -6.67 14.33
CA PRO A 89 -19.15 -7.95 15.00
C PRO A 89 -18.03 -8.20 16.02
N GLN A 90 -18.32 -8.97 17.07
CA GLN A 90 -17.36 -9.27 18.12
C GLN A 90 -16.10 -9.98 17.57
N GLU A 91 -16.26 -10.81 16.55
CA GLU A 91 -15.18 -11.55 15.90
C GLU A 91 -14.12 -10.62 15.28
N TRP A 92 -14.50 -9.39 14.89
CA TRP A 92 -13.54 -8.43 14.38
C TRP A 92 -12.51 -8.02 15.45
N TYR A 93 -12.91 -7.94 16.72
CA TYR A 93 -12.00 -7.63 17.83
C TYR A 93 -11.10 -8.81 18.20
N GLU A 94 -11.46 -10.04 17.80
CA GLU A 94 -10.75 -11.26 18.15
C GLU A 94 -9.70 -11.67 17.13
N ILE A 95 -9.97 -11.42 15.83
CA ILE A 95 -9.08 -11.83 14.74
C ILE A 95 -8.88 -10.72 13.72
N PRO A 96 -7.64 -10.43 13.29
CA PRO A 96 -7.38 -9.52 12.19
C PRO A 96 -7.73 -10.19 10.87
N VAL A 97 -8.94 -9.92 10.36
CA VAL A 97 -9.40 -10.45 9.07
C VAL A 97 -8.73 -9.75 7.90
N PHE A 98 -8.57 -10.44 6.78
CA PHE A 98 -8.02 -9.89 5.54
C PHE A 98 -8.69 -10.50 4.31
N TYR A 99 -8.55 -9.84 3.18
CA TYR A 99 -8.80 -10.42 1.87
C TYR A 99 -7.51 -10.46 1.05
N PHE A 100 -7.46 -11.29 0.00
CA PHE A 100 -6.36 -11.31 -0.96
C PHE A 100 -6.63 -10.33 -2.10
N SER A 101 -5.72 -9.35 -2.30
CA SER A 101 -5.72 -8.52 -3.48
C SER A 101 -4.89 -9.15 -4.62
N ASN A 102 -4.90 -8.53 -5.79
CA ASN A 102 -4.25 -9.07 -6.99
C ASN A 102 -2.76 -8.65 -7.06
N PRO A 103 -1.80 -9.57 -6.86
CA PRO A 103 -0.38 -9.23 -6.93
C PRO A 103 0.13 -8.92 -8.35
N ALA A 104 -0.68 -9.15 -9.38
CA ALA A 104 -0.33 -8.82 -10.76
C ALA A 104 -0.70 -7.39 -11.18
N ALA A 105 -1.41 -6.64 -10.33
CA ALA A 105 -1.88 -5.28 -10.61
C ALA A 105 -1.25 -4.26 -9.63
N VAL A 106 0.08 -4.30 -9.49
CA VAL A 106 0.83 -3.37 -8.64
C VAL A 106 1.34 -2.20 -9.46
N TYR A 107 1.17 -0.98 -8.94
CA TYR A 107 1.62 0.29 -9.51
C TYR A 107 2.60 0.98 -8.57
N GLY A 108 3.64 1.58 -9.13
CA GLY A 108 4.65 2.35 -8.40
C GLY A 108 4.30 3.84 -8.29
N PRO A 109 5.21 4.62 -7.67
CA PRO A 109 5.10 6.07 -7.62
C PRO A 109 5.03 6.67 -9.03
N GLU A 110 4.26 7.75 -9.19
CA GLU A 110 4.05 8.52 -10.43
C GLU A 110 3.38 7.75 -11.58
N GLU A 111 3.12 6.45 -11.43
CA GLU A 111 2.42 5.67 -12.46
C GLU A 111 0.94 6.06 -12.56
N ALA A 112 0.42 6.03 -13.79
CA ALA A 112 -1.00 6.22 -14.03
C ALA A 112 -1.77 4.92 -13.71
N VAL A 113 -2.75 5.01 -12.82
CA VAL A 113 -3.59 3.86 -12.43
C VAL A 113 -4.82 3.81 -13.33
N PRO A 114 -5.13 2.67 -13.97
CA PRO A 114 -6.24 2.59 -14.90
C PRO A 114 -7.58 2.86 -14.21
N TYR A 115 -8.44 3.66 -14.84
CA TYR A 115 -9.81 3.85 -14.39
C TYR A 115 -10.67 2.66 -14.85
N PRO A 116 -11.28 1.88 -13.93
CA PRO A 116 -12.10 0.72 -14.33
C PRO A 116 -13.33 1.17 -15.12
N ALA A 117 -13.50 0.69 -16.36
CA ALA A 117 -14.54 1.14 -17.28
C ALA A 117 -15.97 1.00 -16.74
N ALA A 118 -16.21 0.05 -15.84
CA ALA A 118 -17.54 -0.24 -15.29
C ALA A 118 -17.89 0.55 -14.02
N THR A 119 -16.96 1.33 -13.46
CA THR A 119 -17.21 2.09 -12.23
C THR A 119 -17.57 3.55 -12.50
N LYS A 120 -18.35 4.12 -11.58
CA LYS A 120 -18.60 5.56 -11.46
C LYS A 120 -18.21 6.08 -10.07
N GLU A 121 -17.65 5.21 -9.24
CA GLU A 121 -17.34 5.48 -7.83
C GLU A 121 -15.95 4.96 -7.52
N LEU A 122 -14.93 5.50 -8.23
CA LEU A 122 -13.53 5.21 -7.94
C LEU A 122 -13.09 5.97 -6.69
N ASP A 123 -12.44 5.25 -5.78
CA ASP A 123 -12.00 5.71 -4.47
C ASP A 123 -10.53 5.33 -4.24
N TYR A 124 -9.85 6.10 -3.40
CA TYR A 124 -8.56 5.73 -2.81
C TYR A 124 -8.77 5.14 -1.42
N GLU A 125 -7.82 4.36 -0.93
CA GLU A 125 -7.71 3.94 0.47
C GLU A 125 -6.31 4.19 0.99
N LEU A 126 -6.19 5.09 1.97
CA LEU A 126 -4.93 5.47 2.62
C LEU A 126 -4.53 4.42 3.65
N GLU A 127 -3.42 3.73 3.38
CA GLU A 127 -2.95 2.61 4.17
C GLU A 127 -1.44 2.61 4.38
N LEU A 128 -1.02 2.02 5.50
CA LEU A 128 0.35 1.57 5.72
C LEU A 128 0.44 0.09 5.36
N ALA A 129 1.48 -0.32 4.66
CA ALA A 129 1.71 -1.73 4.35
C ALA A 129 3.06 -2.20 4.89
N ALA A 130 3.05 -3.37 5.54
CA ALA A 130 4.26 -4.08 5.93
C ALA A 130 4.78 -4.96 4.80
N VAL A 131 6.09 -4.97 4.60
CA VAL A 131 6.80 -5.84 3.66
C VAL A 131 7.50 -6.95 4.44
N VAL A 132 7.20 -8.20 4.11
CA VAL A 132 7.77 -9.37 4.76
C VAL A 132 9.21 -9.62 4.32
N GLY A 133 10.09 -9.88 5.27
CA GLY A 133 11.50 -10.20 5.07
C GLY A 133 11.79 -11.68 4.79
N GLY A 134 13.09 -12.01 4.72
CA GLY A 134 13.57 -13.36 4.40
C GLY A 134 13.29 -14.41 5.48
N ASP A 135 13.08 -13.98 6.70
CA ASP A 135 12.80 -14.82 7.87
C ASP A 135 11.30 -14.96 8.21
N GLY A 136 10.43 -14.33 7.38
CA GLY A 136 8.98 -14.28 7.63
C GLY A 136 8.56 -13.22 8.64
N GLU A 137 9.49 -12.39 9.12
CA GLU A 137 9.21 -11.21 9.94
C GLU A 137 8.99 -9.97 9.06
N ILE A 138 8.47 -8.89 9.65
CA ILE A 138 8.33 -7.62 8.95
C ILE A 138 9.72 -6.98 8.79
N ALA A 139 10.13 -6.71 7.55
CA ALA A 139 11.40 -6.07 7.22
C ALA A 139 11.30 -4.55 7.21
N GLY A 140 10.13 -4.00 6.89
CA GLY A 140 9.89 -2.57 6.82
C GLY A 140 8.48 -2.24 6.35
N PHE A 141 8.26 -0.95 6.13
CA PHE A 141 6.93 -0.41 5.81
C PHE A 141 6.98 0.49 4.57
N THR A 142 5.87 0.54 3.86
CA THR A 142 5.65 1.38 2.67
C THR A 142 4.23 1.97 2.69
N VAL A 143 4.01 3.05 1.95
CA VAL A 143 2.64 3.55 1.73
C VAL A 143 1.93 2.63 0.75
N MET A 144 0.66 2.36 0.99
CA MET A 144 -0.21 1.59 0.09
C MET A 144 -1.48 2.39 -0.22
N ASN A 145 -1.94 2.26 -1.47
CA ASN A 145 -3.27 2.66 -1.89
C ASN A 145 -4.01 1.43 -2.41
N ASP A 146 -5.06 1.01 -1.71
CA ASP A 146 -5.94 -0.06 -2.16
C ASP A 146 -7.11 0.54 -2.96
N TRP A 147 -6.86 0.77 -4.25
CA TRP A 147 -7.83 1.39 -5.15
C TRP A 147 -9.15 0.63 -5.19
N SER A 148 -10.25 1.35 -5.06
CA SER A 148 -11.57 0.75 -4.84
C SER A 148 -12.62 1.28 -5.82
N ALA A 149 -13.24 0.38 -6.59
CA ALA A 149 -14.43 0.66 -7.38
C ALA A 149 -15.67 0.32 -6.53
N ARG A 150 -16.21 1.32 -5.82
CA ARG A 150 -17.18 1.10 -4.72
C ARG A 150 -18.52 0.53 -5.18
N ASP A 151 -19.00 0.93 -6.35
CA ASP A 151 -20.25 0.39 -6.92
C ASP A 151 -20.10 -1.09 -7.31
N LEU A 152 -18.97 -1.49 -7.90
CA LEU A 152 -18.65 -2.90 -8.18
C LEU A 152 -18.50 -3.69 -6.88
N GLN A 153 -17.73 -3.17 -5.92
CA GLN A 153 -17.53 -3.79 -4.60
C GLN A 153 -18.87 -4.05 -3.90
N ARG A 154 -19.80 -3.06 -3.87
CA ARG A 154 -21.12 -3.25 -3.25
C ARG A 154 -21.95 -4.34 -3.93
N LEU A 155 -21.80 -4.51 -5.24
CA LEU A 155 -22.49 -5.57 -5.97
C LEU A 155 -21.93 -6.95 -5.59
N GLU A 156 -20.62 -7.10 -5.59
CA GLU A 156 -19.90 -8.34 -5.26
C GLU A 156 -20.15 -8.79 -3.81
N MET A 157 -20.12 -7.85 -2.88
CA MET A 157 -20.36 -8.14 -1.46
C MET A 157 -21.74 -8.74 -1.16
N LYS A 158 -22.75 -8.54 -2.05
CA LYS A 158 -24.05 -9.18 -1.90
C LYS A 158 -24.00 -10.71 -2.12
N VAL A 159 -23.00 -11.18 -2.86
CA VAL A 159 -22.78 -12.62 -3.10
C VAL A 159 -22.10 -13.31 -1.91
N GLY A 160 -21.40 -12.53 -1.05
CA GLY A 160 -20.82 -13.03 0.20
C GLY A 160 -19.47 -13.73 0.07
N LEU A 161 -18.81 -13.65 -1.12
CA LEU A 161 -17.46 -14.21 -1.31
C LEU A 161 -16.33 -13.21 -0.99
N GLY A 162 -16.65 -11.94 -0.88
CA GLY A 162 -15.68 -10.84 -0.68
C GLY A 162 -15.48 -10.00 -1.93
N PRO A 163 -14.63 -8.94 -1.86
CA PRO A 163 -14.35 -8.11 -3.01
C PRO A 163 -13.54 -8.87 -4.07
N SER A 164 -13.75 -8.54 -5.34
CA SER A 164 -13.06 -9.11 -6.49
C SER A 164 -12.74 -8.00 -7.49
N LYS A 165 -13.56 -7.84 -8.56
CA LYS A 165 -13.32 -6.81 -9.59
C LYS A 165 -13.41 -5.37 -9.08
N GLY A 166 -14.02 -5.17 -7.93
CA GLY A 166 -14.04 -3.88 -7.23
C GLY A 166 -12.68 -3.48 -6.64
N LYS A 167 -11.71 -4.39 -6.55
CA LYS A 167 -10.41 -4.21 -5.89
C LYS A 167 -9.20 -4.71 -6.70
N ASP A 168 -9.36 -5.73 -7.55
CA ASP A 168 -8.25 -6.46 -8.17
C ASP A 168 -7.56 -5.74 -9.34
N PHE A 169 -8.03 -4.54 -9.70
CA PHE A 169 -7.53 -3.79 -10.84
C PHE A 169 -6.26 -2.97 -10.53
N ALA A 170 -6.05 -2.59 -9.26
CA ALA A 170 -4.87 -1.81 -8.87
C ALA A 170 -4.62 -1.84 -7.36
N THR A 171 -3.34 -1.98 -7.00
CA THR A 171 -2.78 -1.63 -5.68
C THR A 171 -1.52 -0.81 -5.92
N SER A 172 -1.43 0.42 -5.37
CA SER A 172 -0.19 1.19 -5.49
C SER A 172 0.68 1.04 -4.25
N LEU A 173 1.99 0.92 -4.45
CA LEU A 173 2.99 0.74 -3.39
C LEU A 173 4.17 1.72 -3.59
N GLY A 174 4.65 2.33 -2.53
CA GLY A 174 5.83 3.18 -2.57
C GLY A 174 5.80 4.33 -1.55
N PRO A 175 6.69 5.31 -1.70
CA PRO A 175 7.80 5.38 -2.68
C PRO A 175 8.98 4.50 -2.31
N VAL A 176 9.10 4.10 -1.04
CA VAL A 176 10.22 3.36 -0.46
C VAL A 176 9.73 2.30 0.53
N VAL A 177 10.59 1.37 0.89
CA VAL A 177 10.44 0.57 2.12
C VAL A 177 11.36 1.17 3.18
N VAL A 178 10.80 1.66 4.28
CA VAL A 178 11.56 2.10 5.45
C VAL A 178 11.69 0.90 6.39
N THR A 179 12.92 0.52 6.72
CA THR A 179 13.18 -0.65 7.56
C THR A 179 12.72 -0.43 9.01
N VAL A 180 12.40 -1.52 9.72
CA VAL A 180 11.81 -1.49 11.07
C VAL A 180 12.67 -0.79 12.12
N ASP A 181 13.99 -0.67 11.90
CA ASP A 181 14.90 0.07 12.78
C ASP A 181 14.76 1.59 12.66
N GLU A 182 14.21 2.11 11.57
CA GLU A 182 13.94 3.55 11.38
C GLU A 182 12.46 3.93 11.56
N PHE A 183 11.55 3.00 11.25
CA PHE A 183 10.11 3.19 11.41
C PHE A 183 9.46 1.87 11.82
N ASP A 184 8.95 1.80 13.04
CA ASP A 184 8.40 0.58 13.62
C ASP A 184 6.90 0.34 13.33
N GLY A 185 6.26 1.26 12.60
CA GLY A 185 4.84 1.18 12.24
C GLY A 185 3.88 1.39 13.42
N SER A 186 4.34 1.97 14.55
CA SER A 186 3.50 2.15 15.73
C SER A 186 2.76 3.50 15.79
N SER A 187 3.24 4.51 15.08
CA SER A 187 2.65 5.85 15.03
C SER A 187 3.15 6.61 13.80
N GLY A 188 2.44 7.65 13.42
CA GLY A 188 2.80 8.54 12.33
C GLY A 188 1.57 9.10 11.65
N ALA A 189 1.58 10.41 11.37
CA ALA A 189 0.46 11.05 10.70
C ALA A 189 0.26 10.47 9.29
N MET A 190 -0.99 10.19 8.96
CA MET A 190 -1.43 9.70 7.66
C MET A 190 -2.30 10.76 7.00
N VAL A 191 -1.95 11.20 5.77
CA VAL A 191 -2.67 12.27 5.06
C VAL A 191 -2.92 11.86 3.62
N ALA A 192 -4.15 12.05 3.13
CA ALA A 192 -4.45 11.95 1.71
C ALA A 192 -4.84 13.30 1.13
N ARG A 193 -4.32 13.58 -0.09
CA ARG A 193 -4.71 14.75 -0.88
C ARG A 193 -5.18 14.32 -2.25
N VAL A 194 -6.20 15.01 -2.74
CA VAL A 194 -6.66 14.88 -4.12
C VAL A 194 -6.52 16.24 -4.79
N ASN A 195 -5.75 16.31 -5.86
CA ASN A 195 -5.43 17.57 -6.58
C ASN A 195 -4.88 18.67 -5.64
N GLY A 196 -4.07 18.26 -4.64
CA GLY A 196 -3.47 19.15 -3.65
C GLY A 196 -4.42 19.54 -2.48
N GLU A 197 -5.72 19.20 -2.52
CA GLU A 197 -6.66 19.40 -1.41
C GLU A 197 -6.54 18.25 -0.42
N GLU A 198 -6.28 18.55 0.87
CA GLU A 198 -6.32 17.53 1.93
C GLU A 198 -7.74 17.01 2.10
N ARG A 199 -7.91 15.70 1.95
CA ARG A 199 -9.20 15.01 2.04
C ARG A 199 -9.30 14.11 3.25
N SER A 200 -8.20 13.54 3.69
CA SER A 200 -8.16 12.56 4.78
C SER A 200 -6.98 12.83 5.71
N ARG A 201 -7.20 12.59 7.00
CA ARG A 201 -6.15 12.65 8.02
C ARG A 201 -6.44 11.66 9.13
N GLY A 202 -5.41 10.90 9.53
CA GLY A 202 -5.43 9.96 10.63
C GLY A 202 -4.04 9.69 11.17
N ASP A 203 -3.88 8.67 11.98
CA ASP A 203 -2.60 8.26 12.55
C ASP A 203 -2.46 6.74 12.53
N VAL A 204 -1.26 6.24 12.25
CA VAL A 204 -0.93 4.80 12.30
C VAL A 204 -1.27 4.21 13.68
N GLY A 205 -1.06 4.98 14.75
CA GLY A 205 -1.34 4.57 16.13
C GLY A 205 -2.82 4.27 16.43
N ASP A 206 -3.75 4.63 15.54
CA ASP A 206 -5.19 4.34 15.69
C ASP A 206 -5.54 2.87 15.32
N MET A 207 -4.57 2.06 14.90
CA MET A 207 -4.78 0.64 14.61
C MET A 207 -5.21 -0.13 15.87
N HIS A 208 -6.32 -0.87 15.77
CA HIS A 208 -6.76 -1.79 16.82
C HIS A 208 -5.88 -3.05 16.85
N HIS A 209 -5.66 -3.67 15.69
CA HIS A 209 -4.80 -4.84 15.58
C HIS A 209 -3.36 -4.44 15.36
N THR A 210 -2.45 -4.92 16.21
CA THR A 210 -1.01 -4.65 16.08
C THR A 210 -0.38 -5.38 14.89
N TRP A 211 0.72 -4.86 14.36
CA TRP A 211 1.48 -5.52 13.30
C TRP A 211 1.92 -6.94 13.65
N ARG A 212 2.24 -7.19 14.91
CA ARG A 212 2.51 -8.55 15.39
C ARG A 212 1.30 -9.47 15.25
N ALA A 213 0.11 -9.03 15.67
CA ALA A 213 -1.12 -9.81 15.53
C ALA A 213 -1.47 -10.07 14.05
N ILE A 214 -1.32 -9.06 13.20
CA ILE A 214 -1.51 -9.13 11.75
C ILE A 214 -0.57 -10.19 11.14
N ARG A 215 0.74 -10.08 11.40
CA ARG A 215 1.75 -11.00 10.88
C ARG A 215 1.52 -12.43 11.38
N ASP A 216 1.29 -12.60 12.67
CA ASP A 216 1.07 -13.92 13.28
C ASP A 216 -0.20 -14.59 12.72
N HIS A 217 -1.25 -13.80 12.46
CA HIS A 217 -2.47 -14.31 11.83
C HIS A 217 -2.23 -14.67 10.35
N ALA A 218 -1.53 -13.82 9.60
CA ALA A 218 -1.17 -14.08 8.20
C ALA A 218 -0.31 -15.35 8.04
N ALA A 219 0.57 -15.65 9.00
CA ALA A 219 1.43 -16.84 9.00
C ALA A 219 0.73 -18.12 9.47
N ARG A 220 -0.44 -18.00 10.11
CA ARG A 220 -1.13 -19.17 10.69
C ARG A 220 -1.53 -20.18 9.63
N ASN A 221 -1.10 -21.44 9.80
CA ASN A 221 -1.37 -22.56 8.89
C ASN A 221 -0.80 -22.40 7.47
N THR A 222 0.10 -21.42 7.25
CA THR A 222 0.78 -21.18 5.97
C THR A 222 2.19 -20.64 6.23
N ARG A 223 2.86 -20.21 5.18
CA ARG A 223 4.15 -19.52 5.28
C ARG A 223 4.04 -18.14 4.64
N LEU A 224 4.74 -17.18 5.20
CA LEU A 224 5.00 -15.91 4.56
C LEU A 224 6.28 -16.01 3.71
N LEU A 225 6.29 -15.32 2.59
CA LEU A 225 7.42 -15.27 1.66
C LEU A 225 8.01 -13.86 1.64
N PRO A 226 9.33 -13.73 1.36
CA PRO A 226 9.95 -12.42 1.19
C PRO A 226 9.22 -11.59 0.14
N GLY A 227 8.82 -10.37 0.50
CA GLY A 227 8.03 -9.50 -0.36
C GLY A 227 6.53 -9.70 -0.31
N ASP A 228 5.99 -10.61 0.52
CA ASP A 228 4.55 -10.58 0.84
C ASP A 228 4.19 -9.20 1.41
N ILE A 229 3.05 -8.68 1.00
CA ILE A 229 2.51 -7.40 1.46
C ILE A 229 1.36 -7.64 2.43
N LEU A 230 1.42 -6.96 3.57
CA LEU A 230 0.35 -6.97 4.57
C LEU A 230 -0.15 -5.53 4.72
N GLY A 231 -1.27 -5.18 4.08
CA GLY A 231 -1.93 -3.88 4.20
C GLY A 231 -2.60 -3.73 5.55
N SER A 232 -2.56 -2.53 6.14
CA SER A 232 -3.22 -2.24 7.42
C SER A 232 -4.74 -2.24 7.34
N GLY A 233 -5.27 -2.09 6.15
CA GLY A 233 -6.60 -1.55 5.95
C GLY A 233 -6.60 -0.03 6.07
N THR A 234 -7.66 0.57 5.57
CA THR A 234 -7.83 2.02 5.49
C THR A 234 -7.86 2.66 6.87
N VAL A 235 -7.08 3.71 7.10
CA VAL A 235 -7.19 4.54 8.31
C VAL A 235 -8.56 5.22 8.40
N GLY A 236 -9.05 5.50 9.59
CA GLY A 236 -10.32 6.22 9.78
C GLY A 236 -10.36 7.54 8.99
N THR A 237 -11.41 7.77 8.23
CA THR A 237 -11.58 8.85 7.23
C THR A 237 -10.64 8.73 6.00
N GLY A 238 -9.92 7.63 5.85
CA GLY A 238 -8.89 7.43 4.84
C GLY A 238 -9.40 7.17 3.43
N CYS A 239 -10.69 7.33 3.15
CA CYS A 239 -11.28 7.14 1.81
C CYS A 239 -12.51 8.02 1.59
N ILE A 240 -12.90 8.24 0.31
CA ILE A 240 -14.05 9.06 -0.07
C ILE A 240 -15.36 8.47 0.45
N LEU A 241 -15.46 7.13 0.49
CA LEU A 241 -16.64 6.43 1.02
C LEU A 241 -16.97 6.91 2.44
N GLU A 242 -15.97 7.09 3.31
CA GLU A 242 -16.20 7.53 4.68
C GLU A 242 -16.53 9.03 4.78
N LEU A 243 -16.01 9.84 3.86
CA LEU A 243 -16.30 11.27 3.80
C LEU A 243 -17.76 11.53 3.41
N GLY A 244 -18.37 10.65 2.64
CA GLY A 244 -19.79 10.69 2.30
C GLY A 244 -20.22 11.86 1.41
N ASP A 245 -19.27 12.59 0.83
CA ASP A 245 -19.55 13.79 0.01
C ASP A 245 -19.74 13.47 -1.48
N GLY A 246 -19.53 12.21 -1.88
CA GLY A 246 -19.75 11.73 -3.24
C GLY A 246 -18.79 12.28 -4.29
N ARG A 247 -17.69 12.93 -3.88
CA ARG A 247 -16.64 13.45 -4.79
C ARG A 247 -15.68 12.35 -5.22
N TRP A 248 -16.22 11.34 -5.95
CA TRP A 248 -15.46 10.23 -6.48
C TRP A 248 -14.39 10.67 -7.46
N LEU A 249 -13.27 9.94 -7.49
CA LEU A 249 -12.15 10.21 -8.38
C LEU A 249 -12.55 10.14 -9.85
N GLN A 250 -11.94 11.01 -10.65
CA GLN A 250 -12.13 11.09 -12.09
C GLN A 250 -10.81 10.92 -12.84
N PRO A 251 -10.81 10.49 -14.11
CA PRO A 251 -9.61 10.48 -14.93
C PRO A 251 -8.90 11.84 -14.92
N GLY A 252 -7.61 11.83 -14.64
CA GLY A 252 -6.75 13.01 -14.50
C GLY A 252 -6.58 13.50 -13.07
N ASP A 253 -7.36 13.02 -12.10
CA ASP A 253 -7.13 13.36 -10.69
C ASP A 253 -5.79 12.81 -10.21
N VAL A 254 -5.12 13.59 -9.37
CA VAL A 254 -3.86 13.24 -8.71
C VAL A 254 -4.15 12.92 -7.26
N VAL A 255 -3.79 11.70 -6.83
CA VAL A 255 -3.91 11.24 -5.45
C VAL A 255 -2.53 11.17 -4.82
N GLU A 256 -2.35 11.81 -3.67
CA GLU A 256 -1.14 11.78 -2.87
C GLU A 256 -1.48 11.21 -1.50
N LEU A 257 -0.82 10.11 -1.15
CA LEU A 257 -0.92 9.48 0.16
C LEU A 257 0.40 9.65 0.89
N GLU A 258 0.39 10.33 2.02
CA GLU A 258 1.56 10.62 2.84
C GLU A 258 1.47 9.91 4.18
N ILE A 259 2.57 9.27 4.58
CA ILE A 259 2.74 8.73 5.93
C ILE A 259 4.04 9.29 6.49
N GLU A 260 3.94 9.98 7.62
CA GLU A 260 5.08 10.53 8.34
C GLU A 260 6.12 9.45 8.66
N GLY A 261 7.38 9.72 8.37
CA GLY A 261 8.48 8.75 8.53
C GLY A 261 8.66 7.82 7.33
N VAL A 262 7.65 7.60 6.49
CA VAL A 262 7.72 6.72 5.30
C VAL A 262 7.92 7.53 4.03
N GLY A 263 6.97 8.42 3.68
CA GLY A 263 7.06 9.24 2.48
C GLY A 263 5.71 9.52 1.83
N VAL A 264 5.74 9.95 0.57
CA VAL A 264 4.56 10.29 -0.23
C VAL A 264 4.48 9.38 -1.45
N LEU A 265 3.39 8.64 -1.57
CA LEU A 265 3.01 7.89 -2.76
C LEU A 265 2.05 8.73 -3.58
N ARG A 266 2.41 9.02 -4.83
CA ARG A 266 1.64 9.86 -5.73
C ARG A 266 1.31 9.07 -7.00
N ASN A 267 0.03 9.11 -7.39
CA ASN A 267 -0.43 8.49 -8.64
C ASN A 267 -1.44 9.40 -9.34
N THR A 268 -1.51 9.27 -10.66
CA THR A 268 -2.55 9.92 -11.47
C THR A 268 -3.60 8.89 -11.88
N VAL A 269 -4.88 9.23 -11.77
CA VAL A 269 -5.97 8.42 -12.29
C VAL A 269 -5.93 8.45 -13.82
N GLY A 270 -5.69 7.30 -14.44
CA GLY A 270 -5.60 7.15 -15.89
C GLY A 270 -6.95 7.25 -16.61
N GLN A 271 -6.92 7.09 -17.94
CA GLN A 271 -8.13 7.01 -18.74
C GLN A 271 -8.82 5.65 -18.54
N PRO A 272 -10.12 5.53 -18.82
CA PRO A 272 -10.81 4.25 -18.81
C PRO A 272 -10.14 3.25 -19.75
N ALA A 273 -9.93 2.01 -19.23
CA ALA A 273 -9.32 0.91 -19.96
C ALA A 273 -10.27 0.30 -20.99
#